data_21d77604a88975e7fec4cbddb14ca28a
#
_entry.id   21d77604a88975e7fec4cbddb14ca28a
#
_cell.length_a   1.000
_cell.length_b   1.000
_cell.length_c   1.000
_cell.angle_alpha   90.00
_cell.angle_beta   90.00
_cell.angle_gamma   90.00
#
_symmetry.space_group_name_H-M   'P 1'
#
loop_
_entity.id
_entity.type
_entity.pdbx_description
1 polymer ?
#
loop_
_entity_poly.entity_id
_entity_poly.type
_entity_poly.pdbx_seq_one_letter_code
_entity_poly.pdbx_strand_id
1 'polypeptide(L)'
;MKFRQIRSATATVTFGNVRFLVDPWFAPKDAFPPIPGSANPDLRCPICELPFPPEKIAAEADAVIVTHLHFDHFDEAAARILPKTLPVFAQDETDAETLRERGFRDVSVLKFSGTEFRGVSLFKTGCHHGVPGKAERVYEALGMRGEACGVVFRHPQEEKTLYLCGDTIWCDYVSAAIELHRPDVIVVNAAEATVKDCGRIIMGLDDVREVLNAAPNAVVVASHMDNVGHEKLWRKDIREFVEKNSLQSRLLVPEDGETCAF
;
A
#
# COMPACT_ATOMS: atom_id res chain seq x y z
N MET A 1 11.98 -3.97 -13.44
CA MET A 1 10.83 -3.32 -12.76
C MET A 1 11.26 -2.11 -11.96
N LYS A 2 10.30 -1.19 -11.60
CA LYS A 2 10.57 0.01 -10.77
C LYS A 2 9.43 0.21 -9.80
N PHE A 3 9.77 0.60 -8.56
CA PHE A 3 8.83 1.09 -7.55
C PHE A 3 9.17 2.55 -7.27
N ARG A 4 8.21 3.46 -7.36
CA ARG A 4 8.38 4.86 -6.95
C ARG A 4 7.46 5.13 -5.79
N GLN A 5 8.02 5.51 -4.65
CA GLN A 5 7.28 6.05 -3.53
C GLN A 5 6.72 7.42 -3.92
N ILE A 6 5.42 7.63 -3.77
CA ILE A 6 4.81 8.95 -3.99
C ILE A 6 4.59 9.61 -2.64
N ARG A 7 3.66 9.10 -1.84
CA ARG A 7 3.37 9.60 -0.48
C ARG A 7 2.51 8.58 0.26
N SER A 8 2.81 8.28 1.52
CA SER A 8 2.08 7.26 2.30
C SER A 8 2.01 5.92 1.55
N ALA A 9 0.83 5.33 1.37
CA ALA A 9 0.61 4.14 0.56
C ALA A 9 0.65 4.41 -0.96
N THR A 10 0.51 5.67 -1.38
CA THR A 10 0.52 6.03 -2.81
C THR A 10 1.87 5.74 -3.44
N ALA A 11 1.88 4.90 -4.44
CA ALA A 11 3.10 4.54 -5.18
C ALA A 11 2.82 4.32 -6.67
N THR A 12 3.88 4.31 -7.50
CA THR A 12 3.79 3.78 -8.85
C THR A 12 4.68 2.56 -9.00
N VAL A 13 4.13 1.51 -9.58
CA VAL A 13 4.82 0.28 -9.94
C VAL A 13 4.92 0.20 -11.47
N THR A 14 6.15 0.25 -12.00
CA THR A 14 6.38 -0.05 -13.42
C THR A 14 6.82 -1.50 -13.52
N PHE A 15 5.99 -2.33 -14.15
CA PHE A 15 6.21 -3.76 -14.29
C PHE A 15 5.96 -4.17 -15.75
N GLY A 16 6.94 -4.80 -16.38
CA GLY A 16 6.95 -4.88 -17.83
C GLY A 16 6.96 -3.46 -18.42
N ASN A 17 6.06 -3.21 -19.36
CA ASN A 17 5.86 -1.88 -19.94
C ASN A 17 4.60 -1.18 -19.42
N VAL A 18 4.06 -1.63 -18.28
CA VAL A 18 2.83 -1.10 -17.68
C VAL A 18 3.16 -0.34 -16.40
N ARG A 19 2.60 0.85 -16.25
CA ARG A 19 2.70 1.65 -15.02
C ARG A 19 1.39 1.61 -14.26
N PHE A 20 1.41 0.98 -13.10
CA PHE A 20 0.30 0.95 -12.16
C PHE A 20 0.45 2.06 -11.13
N LEU A 21 -0.59 2.84 -10.92
CA LEU A 21 -0.73 3.75 -9.79
C LEU A 21 -1.45 2.99 -8.67
N VAL A 22 -0.82 2.88 -7.51
CA VAL A 22 -1.34 2.14 -6.36
C VAL A 22 -1.82 3.13 -5.32
N ASP A 23 -3.01 2.90 -4.79
CA ASP A 23 -3.61 3.61 -3.66
C ASP A 23 -3.47 5.14 -3.75
N PRO A 24 -4.05 5.78 -4.78
CA PRO A 24 -3.90 7.21 -4.99
C PRO A 24 -4.62 8.04 -3.94
N TRP A 25 -3.85 8.62 -3.02
CA TRP A 25 -4.29 9.61 -2.04
C TRP A 25 -3.80 10.99 -2.47
N PHE A 26 -4.69 11.81 -3.06
CA PHE A 26 -4.33 13.07 -3.71
C PHE A 26 -4.74 14.33 -2.94
N ALA A 27 -5.30 14.17 -1.74
CA ALA A 27 -5.62 15.30 -0.88
C ALA A 27 -4.39 16.20 -0.65
N PRO A 28 -4.55 17.53 -0.60
CA PRO A 28 -3.47 18.43 -0.21
C PRO A 28 -3.09 18.20 1.26
N LYS A 29 -1.91 18.66 1.62
CA LYS A 29 -1.46 18.68 3.01
C LYS A 29 -2.55 19.27 3.93
N ASP A 30 -2.67 18.71 5.14
CA ASP A 30 -3.60 19.14 6.18
C ASP A 30 -5.10 19.11 5.81
N ALA A 31 -5.47 18.35 4.76
CA ALA A 31 -6.86 18.28 4.30
C ALA A 31 -7.81 17.64 5.33
N PHE A 32 -7.33 16.65 6.07
CA PHE A 32 -8.14 15.92 7.06
C PHE A 32 -7.80 16.35 8.48
N PRO A 33 -8.79 16.34 9.39
CA PRO A 33 -8.54 16.66 10.80
C PRO A 33 -7.65 15.60 11.46
N PRO A 34 -7.06 15.93 12.63
CA PRO A 34 -6.36 14.95 13.44
C PRO A 34 -7.25 13.74 13.77
N ILE A 35 -6.64 12.56 13.88
CA ILE A 35 -7.34 11.32 14.25
C ILE A 35 -7.38 11.22 15.77
N PRO A 36 -8.56 11.31 16.42
CA PRO A 36 -8.68 11.27 17.87
C PRO A 36 -8.13 9.96 18.47
N GLY A 37 -7.35 10.06 19.53
CA GLY A 37 -6.77 8.89 20.20
C GLY A 37 -5.65 8.19 19.42
N SER A 38 -5.14 8.81 18.37
CA SER A 38 -3.97 8.35 17.61
C SER A 38 -2.65 8.63 18.33
N ALA A 39 -1.54 8.13 17.78
CA ALA A 39 -0.20 8.35 18.34
C ALA A 39 0.20 9.84 18.31
N ASN A 40 -0.28 10.59 17.32
CA ASN A 40 -0.02 12.02 17.13
C ASN A 40 -1.34 12.77 16.96
N PRO A 41 -2.11 12.97 18.05
CA PRO A 41 -3.51 13.42 18.00
C PRO A 41 -3.70 14.87 17.57
N ASP A 42 -2.63 15.64 17.43
CA ASP A 42 -2.65 17.04 17.01
C ASP A 42 -2.28 17.23 15.53
N LEU A 43 -1.80 16.17 14.86
CA LEU A 43 -1.38 16.25 13.47
C LEU A 43 -2.56 16.07 12.51
N ARG A 44 -2.72 17.04 11.63
CA ARG A 44 -3.60 16.90 10.46
C ARG A 44 -2.92 16.06 9.39
N CYS A 45 -3.69 15.40 8.54
CA CYS A 45 -3.14 14.57 7.46
C CYS A 45 -3.72 14.96 6.08
N PRO A 46 -2.98 14.72 5.00
CA PRO A 46 -1.57 14.29 4.95
C PRO A 46 -0.63 15.30 5.62
N ILE A 47 0.45 14.81 6.23
CA ILE A 47 1.44 15.67 6.90
C ILE A 47 2.35 16.37 5.87
N CYS A 48 2.61 15.73 4.74
CA CYS A 48 3.46 16.24 3.66
C CYS A 48 2.64 16.54 2.39
N GLU A 49 3.16 17.48 1.57
CA GLU A 49 2.63 17.68 0.23
C GLU A 49 2.98 16.51 -0.70
N LEU A 50 2.23 16.37 -1.80
CA LEU A 50 2.63 15.46 -2.88
C LEU A 50 3.93 15.97 -3.55
N PRO A 51 4.87 15.06 -3.87
CA PRO A 51 6.14 15.43 -4.52
C PRO A 51 5.96 15.90 -5.97
N PHE A 52 4.80 15.61 -6.57
CA PHE A 52 4.44 16.01 -7.94
C PHE A 52 2.97 16.43 -7.99
N PRO A 53 2.57 17.27 -8.97
CA PRO A 53 1.15 17.56 -9.20
C PRO A 53 0.34 16.28 -9.42
N PRO A 54 -0.83 16.12 -8.78
CA PRO A 54 -1.62 14.90 -8.88
C PRO A 54 -2.09 14.59 -10.30
N GLU A 55 -2.33 15.62 -11.14
CA GLU A 55 -2.67 15.46 -12.55
C GLU A 55 -1.51 14.82 -13.34
N LYS A 56 -0.26 15.17 -13.00
CA LYS A 56 0.91 14.55 -13.62
C LYS A 56 1.04 13.09 -13.20
N ILE A 57 0.83 12.77 -11.92
CA ILE A 57 0.85 11.40 -11.42
C ILE A 57 -0.24 10.56 -12.14
N ALA A 58 -1.45 11.10 -12.23
CA ALA A 58 -2.57 10.46 -12.90
C ALA A 58 -2.31 10.23 -14.41
N ALA A 59 -1.74 11.22 -15.10
CA ALA A 59 -1.46 11.15 -16.54
C ALA A 59 -0.37 10.11 -16.90
N GLU A 60 0.48 9.76 -15.96
CA GLU A 60 1.53 8.75 -16.15
C GLU A 60 1.04 7.31 -15.96
N ALA A 61 -0.16 7.08 -15.42
CA ALA A 61 -0.68 5.75 -15.10
C ALA A 61 -1.37 5.08 -16.30
N ASP A 62 -1.10 3.80 -16.51
CA ASP A 62 -1.83 2.93 -17.44
C ASP A 62 -3.05 2.27 -16.77
N ALA A 63 -2.98 2.06 -15.46
CA ALA A 63 -4.04 1.50 -14.63
C ALA A 63 -3.88 1.92 -13.17
N VAL A 64 -4.94 1.78 -12.38
CA VAL A 64 -4.96 2.01 -10.93
C VAL A 64 -5.20 0.70 -10.20
N ILE A 65 -4.50 0.48 -9.09
CA ILE A 65 -4.81 -0.57 -8.13
C ILE A 65 -5.25 0.10 -6.83
N VAL A 66 -6.41 -0.29 -6.32
CA VAL A 66 -6.94 0.15 -5.03
C VAL A 66 -6.99 -1.06 -4.11
N THR A 67 -6.08 -1.10 -3.12
CA THR A 67 -5.98 -2.22 -2.18
C THR A 67 -7.13 -2.24 -1.20
N HIS A 68 -7.69 -1.09 -0.87
CA HIS A 68 -8.93 -0.87 -0.12
C HIS A 68 -9.33 0.62 -0.15
N LEU A 69 -10.53 0.95 0.36
CA LEU A 69 -11.10 2.29 0.23
C LEU A 69 -10.97 3.16 1.50
N HIS A 70 -9.95 2.96 2.34
CA HIS A 70 -9.66 3.94 3.38
C HIS A 70 -9.21 5.27 2.75
N PHE A 71 -9.46 6.39 3.47
CA PHE A 71 -9.29 7.75 2.92
C PHE A 71 -7.84 8.06 2.53
N ASP A 72 -6.86 7.40 3.15
CA ASP A 72 -5.42 7.54 2.90
C ASP A 72 -4.89 6.58 1.81
N HIS A 73 -5.80 5.79 1.20
CA HIS A 73 -5.54 4.91 0.04
C HIS A 73 -6.32 5.36 -1.20
N PHE A 74 -7.55 5.86 -1.05
CA PHE A 74 -8.34 6.35 -2.17
C PHE A 74 -9.32 7.44 -1.72
N ASP A 75 -9.03 8.69 -2.05
CA ASP A 75 -9.80 9.85 -1.62
C ASP A 75 -10.64 10.49 -2.73
N GLU A 76 -11.47 11.47 -2.34
CA GLU A 76 -12.30 12.23 -3.26
C GLU A 76 -11.49 13.07 -4.27
N ALA A 77 -10.25 13.49 -3.90
CA ALA A 77 -9.38 14.21 -4.82
C ALA A 77 -8.88 13.26 -5.93
N ALA A 78 -8.47 12.05 -5.59
CA ALA A 78 -8.13 11.03 -6.56
C ALA A 78 -9.33 10.68 -7.45
N ALA A 79 -10.49 10.49 -6.85
CA ALA A 79 -11.72 10.22 -7.60
C ALA A 79 -12.04 11.34 -8.62
N ARG A 80 -11.80 12.62 -8.32
CA ARG A 80 -12.03 13.74 -9.26
C ARG A 80 -10.97 13.83 -10.36
N ILE A 81 -9.70 13.61 -10.02
CA ILE A 81 -8.56 13.88 -10.92
C ILE A 81 -8.32 12.72 -11.89
N LEU A 82 -8.51 11.48 -11.44
CA LEU A 82 -8.29 10.30 -12.28
C LEU A 82 -9.27 10.23 -13.45
N PRO A 83 -8.79 9.98 -14.68
CA PRO A 83 -9.65 9.74 -15.83
C PRO A 83 -10.63 8.58 -15.59
N LYS A 84 -11.92 8.81 -15.84
CA LYS A 84 -12.95 7.78 -15.59
C LYS A 84 -12.90 6.58 -16.53
N THR A 85 -12.08 6.65 -17.56
CA THR A 85 -11.78 5.56 -18.50
C THR A 85 -10.51 4.79 -18.15
N LEU A 86 -9.77 5.22 -17.12
CA LEU A 86 -8.59 4.52 -16.67
C LEU A 86 -9.01 3.19 -16.02
N PRO A 87 -8.41 2.03 -16.41
CA PRO A 87 -8.68 0.76 -15.76
C PRO A 87 -8.37 0.81 -14.26
N VAL A 88 -9.28 0.31 -13.44
CA VAL A 88 -9.12 0.24 -11.97
C VAL A 88 -9.29 -1.19 -11.50
N PHE A 89 -8.36 -1.65 -10.68
CA PHE A 89 -8.40 -2.96 -10.04
C PHE A 89 -8.72 -2.80 -8.56
N ALA A 90 -9.89 -3.29 -8.15
CA ALA A 90 -10.38 -3.27 -6.77
C ALA A 90 -10.12 -4.60 -6.06
N GLN A 91 -10.07 -4.58 -4.74
CA GLN A 91 -9.86 -5.80 -3.97
C GLN A 91 -11.04 -6.78 -4.04
N ASP A 92 -12.27 -6.29 -4.10
CA ASP A 92 -13.50 -7.10 -4.14
C ASP A 92 -14.64 -6.36 -4.86
N GLU A 93 -15.80 -7.00 -4.99
CA GLU A 93 -16.94 -6.45 -5.70
C GLU A 93 -17.57 -5.26 -4.97
N THR A 94 -17.57 -5.22 -3.65
CA THR A 94 -18.10 -4.11 -2.86
C THR A 94 -17.32 -2.81 -3.14
N ASP A 95 -16.00 -2.89 -3.13
CA ASP A 95 -15.14 -1.75 -3.47
C ASP A 95 -15.25 -1.40 -4.96
N ALA A 96 -15.39 -2.41 -5.84
CA ALA A 96 -15.60 -2.20 -7.26
C ALA A 96 -16.92 -1.45 -7.55
N GLU A 97 -18.01 -1.80 -6.87
CA GLU A 97 -19.29 -1.08 -6.96
C GLU A 97 -19.15 0.38 -6.53
N THR A 98 -18.50 0.63 -5.38
CA THR A 98 -18.22 1.99 -4.91
C THR A 98 -17.41 2.80 -5.92
N LEU A 99 -16.40 2.20 -6.56
CA LEU A 99 -15.62 2.86 -7.60
C LEU A 99 -16.44 3.16 -8.87
N ARG A 100 -17.33 2.24 -9.27
CA ARG A 100 -18.29 2.48 -10.38
C ARG A 100 -19.25 3.61 -10.06
N GLU A 101 -19.77 3.69 -8.83
CA GLU A 101 -20.62 4.80 -8.35
C GLU A 101 -19.88 6.14 -8.39
N ARG A 102 -18.54 6.14 -8.16
CA ARG A 102 -17.68 7.33 -8.34
C ARG A 102 -17.36 7.62 -9.81
N GLY A 103 -17.97 6.89 -10.76
CA GLY A 103 -17.98 7.13 -12.21
C GLY A 103 -16.89 6.42 -12.99
N PHE A 104 -16.09 5.54 -12.40
CA PHE A 104 -15.11 4.73 -13.13
C PHE A 104 -15.82 3.68 -13.98
N ARG A 105 -15.43 3.58 -15.28
CA ARG A 105 -16.15 2.77 -16.28
C ARG A 105 -15.52 1.39 -16.50
N ASP A 106 -14.22 1.26 -16.23
CA ASP A 106 -13.45 0.03 -16.40
C ASP A 106 -12.92 -0.40 -15.03
N VAL A 107 -13.76 -1.10 -14.25
CA VAL A 107 -13.43 -1.58 -12.91
C VAL A 107 -13.48 -3.10 -12.88
N SER A 108 -12.36 -3.72 -12.57
CA SER A 108 -12.16 -5.15 -12.43
C SER A 108 -11.80 -5.53 -11.00
N VAL A 109 -12.16 -6.74 -10.58
CA VAL A 109 -11.80 -7.27 -9.26
C VAL A 109 -10.54 -8.12 -9.36
N LEU A 110 -9.58 -7.88 -8.45
CA LEU A 110 -8.39 -8.70 -8.27
C LEU A 110 -8.77 -10.11 -7.78
N LYS A 111 -8.15 -11.14 -8.34
CA LYS A 111 -8.42 -12.54 -8.03
C LYS A 111 -7.19 -13.22 -7.43
N PHE A 112 -7.39 -14.13 -6.49
CA PHE A 112 -6.32 -15.00 -5.97
C PHE A 112 -5.72 -15.89 -7.07
N SER A 113 -6.52 -16.30 -8.06
CA SER A 113 -6.08 -17.08 -9.23
C SER A 113 -5.33 -16.27 -10.28
N GLY A 114 -5.26 -14.95 -10.11
CA GLY A 114 -4.64 -14.02 -11.04
C GLY A 114 -5.65 -13.24 -11.88
N THR A 115 -5.33 -11.99 -12.16
CA THR A 115 -6.02 -11.07 -13.07
C THR A 115 -4.99 -10.55 -14.07
N GLU A 116 -5.26 -10.67 -15.36
CA GLU A 116 -4.31 -10.29 -16.42
C GLU A 116 -4.57 -8.87 -16.91
N PHE A 117 -3.49 -8.09 -17.05
CA PHE A 117 -3.56 -6.78 -17.67
C PHE A 117 -2.30 -6.50 -18.49
N ARG A 118 -2.45 -6.39 -19.82
CA ARG A 118 -1.36 -6.08 -20.77
C ARG A 118 -0.10 -6.96 -20.57
N GLY A 119 -0.31 -8.26 -20.28
CA GLY A 119 0.75 -9.24 -20.06
C GLY A 119 1.28 -9.29 -18.62
N VAL A 120 0.83 -8.42 -17.73
CA VAL A 120 1.11 -8.49 -16.29
C VAL A 120 0.03 -9.31 -15.60
N SER A 121 0.45 -10.33 -14.86
CA SER A 121 -0.42 -11.11 -13.98
C SER A 121 -0.42 -10.49 -12.58
N LEU A 122 -1.59 -10.11 -12.09
CA LEU A 122 -1.84 -9.55 -10.77
C LEU A 122 -2.54 -10.60 -9.90
N PHE A 123 -1.86 -11.09 -8.86
CA PHE A 123 -2.44 -12.05 -7.92
C PHE A 123 -2.82 -11.33 -6.62
N LYS A 124 -4.10 -11.37 -6.26
CA LYS A 124 -4.57 -10.89 -4.96
C LYS A 124 -3.97 -11.73 -3.84
N THR A 125 -3.61 -11.11 -2.73
CA THR A 125 -3.27 -11.81 -1.48
C THR A 125 -4.20 -11.37 -0.36
N GLY A 126 -4.37 -12.20 0.67
CA GLY A 126 -5.10 -11.81 1.87
C GLY A 126 -4.27 -10.88 2.76
N CYS A 127 -4.97 -10.17 3.62
CA CYS A 127 -4.40 -9.28 4.64
C CYS A 127 -5.12 -9.46 5.98
N HIS A 128 -4.42 -9.12 7.07
CA HIS A 128 -5.04 -8.77 8.34
C HIS A 128 -4.74 -7.30 8.61
N HIS A 129 -5.69 -6.43 8.27
CA HIS A 129 -5.62 -4.99 8.54
C HIS A 129 -5.95 -4.72 10.02
N GLY A 130 -5.13 -5.26 10.89
CA GLY A 130 -5.20 -5.23 12.33
C GLY A 130 -5.31 -6.61 12.98
N VAL A 131 -5.37 -6.64 14.30
CA VAL A 131 -5.46 -7.88 15.07
C VAL A 131 -6.83 -8.51 14.91
N PRO A 132 -6.94 -9.76 14.40
CA PRO A 132 -8.23 -10.44 14.23
C PRO A 132 -9.08 -10.47 15.50
N GLY A 133 -10.39 -10.28 15.34
CA GLY A 133 -11.36 -10.20 16.43
C GLY A 133 -11.36 -8.88 17.20
N LYS A 134 -10.35 -8.02 17.03
CA LYS A 134 -10.34 -6.63 17.54
C LYS A 134 -10.59 -5.63 16.42
N ALA A 135 -9.87 -5.78 15.31
CA ALA A 135 -9.95 -4.87 14.19
C ALA A 135 -11.36 -4.79 13.61
N GLU A 136 -12.00 -5.93 13.38
CA GLU A 136 -13.35 -5.99 12.80
C GLU A 136 -14.37 -5.23 13.65
N ARG A 137 -14.33 -5.41 14.99
CA ARG A 137 -15.24 -4.71 15.90
C ARG A 137 -15.03 -3.20 15.90
N VAL A 138 -13.77 -2.75 15.79
CA VAL A 138 -13.45 -1.33 15.77
C VAL A 138 -13.89 -0.70 14.45
N TYR A 139 -13.59 -1.35 13.32
CA TYR A 139 -14.01 -0.87 12.00
C TYR A 139 -15.54 -0.83 11.87
N GLU A 140 -16.24 -1.88 12.34
CA GLU A 140 -17.70 -1.90 12.38
C GLU A 140 -18.27 -0.74 13.21
N ALA A 141 -17.70 -0.48 14.40
CA ALA A 141 -18.13 0.63 15.25
C ALA A 141 -17.86 2.02 14.62
N LEU A 142 -16.87 2.13 13.74
CA LEU A 142 -16.54 3.34 12.98
C LEU A 142 -17.35 3.45 11.67
N GLY A 143 -18.16 2.44 11.32
CA GLY A 143 -18.85 2.37 10.03
C GLY A 143 -17.89 2.23 8.84
N MET A 144 -16.71 1.64 9.07
CA MET A 144 -15.67 1.44 8.09
C MET A 144 -15.52 -0.05 7.75
N ARG A 145 -15.05 -0.35 6.55
CA ARG A 145 -14.62 -1.68 6.17
C ARG A 145 -13.16 -1.90 6.61
N GLY A 146 -12.87 -3.07 7.13
CA GLY A 146 -11.51 -3.43 7.56
C GLY A 146 -10.78 -4.35 6.55
N GLU A 147 -11.47 -4.74 5.46
CA GLU A 147 -10.88 -5.60 4.45
C GLU A 147 -9.88 -4.81 3.60
N ALA A 148 -8.71 -5.41 3.39
CA ALA A 148 -7.65 -4.93 2.52
C ALA A 148 -7.03 -6.10 1.78
N CYS A 149 -6.26 -5.84 0.74
CA CYS A 149 -5.52 -6.87 0.03
C CYS A 149 -4.10 -6.42 -0.31
N GLY A 150 -3.22 -7.41 -0.49
CA GLY A 150 -1.96 -7.22 -1.19
C GLY A 150 -2.06 -7.69 -2.64
N VAL A 151 -1.00 -7.42 -3.42
CA VAL A 151 -0.93 -7.77 -4.84
C VAL A 151 0.46 -8.26 -5.19
N VAL A 152 0.54 -9.44 -5.83
CA VAL A 152 1.77 -9.95 -6.42
C VAL A 152 1.76 -9.70 -7.92
N PHE A 153 2.86 -9.17 -8.45
CA PHE A 153 3.05 -8.85 -9.86
C PHE A 153 4.00 -9.85 -10.50
N ARG A 154 3.60 -10.41 -11.64
CA ARG A 154 4.45 -11.25 -12.49
C ARG A 154 4.29 -10.86 -13.97
N HIS A 155 5.38 -11.01 -14.73
CA HIS A 155 5.36 -10.80 -16.18
C HIS A 155 6.40 -11.73 -16.84
N PRO A 156 6.10 -12.36 -17.99
CA PRO A 156 7.02 -13.31 -18.60
C PRO A 156 8.40 -12.77 -19.00
N GLN A 157 8.51 -11.44 -19.18
CA GLN A 157 9.75 -10.77 -19.55
C GLN A 157 10.46 -10.10 -18.36
N GLU A 158 9.90 -10.17 -17.16
CA GLU A 158 10.53 -9.69 -15.92
C GLU A 158 11.03 -10.90 -15.15
N GLU A 159 12.33 -10.94 -14.83
CA GLU A 159 12.93 -12.04 -14.10
C GLU A 159 12.50 -12.06 -12.62
N LYS A 160 12.12 -10.90 -12.11
CA LYS A 160 11.77 -10.69 -10.69
C LYS A 160 10.29 -10.61 -10.48
N THR A 161 9.84 -11.11 -9.33
CA THR A 161 8.47 -11.01 -8.82
C THR A 161 8.41 -9.92 -7.76
N LEU A 162 7.40 -9.05 -7.83
CA LEU A 162 7.13 -8.03 -6.81
C LEU A 162 5.89 -8.40 -6.01
N TYR A 163 5.95 -8.28 -4.68
CA TYR A 163 4.82 -8.39 -3.78
C TYR A 163 4.61 -7.07 -3.03
N LEU A 164 3.48 -6.45 -3.22
CA LEU A 164 2.99 -5.32 -2.45
C LEU A 164 2.04 -5.86 -1.39
N CYS A 165 2.41 -5.75 -0.11
CA CYS A 165 1.65 -6.37 0.98
C CYS A 165 0.29 -5.69 1.24
N GLY A 166 0.16 -4.38 0.95
CA GLY A 166 -0.99 -3.58 1.36
C GLY A 166 -1.01 -3.35 2.86
N ASP A 167 -2.15 -2.93 3.39
CA ASP A 167 -2.32 -2.71 4.82
C ASP A 167 -2.59 -4.05 5.53
N THR A 168 -1.56 -4.53 6.19
CA THR A 168 -1.57 -5.79 6.94
C THR A 168 -0.54 -5.76 8.06
N ILE A 169 -0.79 -6.49 9.13
CA ILE A 169 0.24 -6.96 10.07
C ILE A 169 0.90 -8.22 9.51
N TRP A 170 2.04 -8.66 10.08
CA TRP A 170 2.56 -9.99 9.80
C TRP A 170 1.53 -11.06 10.19
N CYS A 171 1.19 -11.95 9.27
CA CYS A 171 0.17 -12.97 9.44
C CYS A 171 0.37 -14.14 8.46
N ASP A 172 -0.44 -15.19 8.61
CA ASP A 172 -0.40 -16.38 7.77
C ASP A 172 -0.63 -16.08 6.28
N TYR A 173 -1.41 -15.05 5.94
CA TYR A 173 -1.60 -14.64 4.54
C TYR A 173 -0.31 -14.10 3.93
N VAL A 174 0.47 -13.31 4.69
CA VAL A 174 1.74 -12.75 4.22
C VAL A 174 2.78 -13.85 4.06
N SER A 175 2.91 -14.75 5.06
CA SER A 175 3.84 -15.87 5.00
C SER A 175 3.50 -16.83 3.86
N ALA A 176 2.22 -17.16 3.66
CA ALA A 176 1.76 -18.01 2.56
C ALA A 176 2.01 -17.36 1.18
N ALA A 177 1.82 -16.03 1.06
CA ALA A 177 2.11 -15.31 -0.18
C ALA A 177 3.61 -15.35 -0.51
N ILE A 178 4.48 -15.17 0.49
CA ILE A 178 5.94 -15.26 0.34
C ILE A 178 6.34 -16.69 -0.09
N GLU A 179 5.82 -17.71 0.56
CA GLU A 179 6.11 -19.11 0.25
C GLU A 179 5.67 -19.48 -1.18
N LEU A 180 4.43 -19.12 -1.54
CA LEU A 180 3.82 -19.45 -2.82
C LEU A 180 4.46 -18.71 -3.99
N HIS A 181 4.67 -17.40 -3.83
CA HIS A 181 5.08 -16.55 -4.94
C HIS A 181 6.58 -16.29 -4.98
N ARG A 182 7.31 -16.51 -3.87
CA ARG A 182 8.77 -16.31 -3.74
C ARG A 182 9.22 -14.97 -4.32
N PRO A 183 8.68 -13.85 -3.82
CA PRO A 183 8.95 -12.54 -4.38
C PRO A 183 10.42 -12.15 -4.18
N ASP A 184 11.00 -11.48 -5.19
CA ASP A 184 12.34 -10.90 -5.14
C ASP A 184 12.33 -9.52 -4.50
N VAL A 185 11.19 -8.82 -4.59
CA VAL A 185 10.96 -7.51 -3.97
C VAL A 185 9.63 -7.53 -3.22
N ILE A 186 9.65 -7.08 -1.97
CA ILE A 186 8.48 -7.00 -1.10
C ILE A 186 8.32 -5.58 -0.62
N VAL A 187 7.17 -4.97 -0.90
CA VAL A 187 6.81 -3.64 -0.37
C VAL A 187 5.91 -3.83 0.84
N VAL A 188 6.31 -3.28 1.98
CA VAL A 188 5.59 -3.36 3.25
C VAL A 188 5.14 -1.98 3.72
N ASN A 189 3.93 -1.84 4.22
CA ASN A 189 3.44 -0.65 4.90
C ASN A 189 3.88 -0.74 6.37
N ALA A 190 4.88 0.09 6.77
CA ALA A 190 5.73 -0.17 7.93
C ALA A 190 5.67 0.87 9.06
N ALA A 191 4.66 1.75 9.05
CA ALA A 191 4.57 2.85 10.02
C ALA A 191 4.06 2.45 11.43
N GLU A 192 3.82 1.15 11.70
CA GLU A 192 3.21 0.70 12.98
C GLU A 192 1.97 1.53 13.34
N ALA A 193 1.13 1.86 12.36
CA ALA A 193 -0.08 2.61 12.63
C ALA A 193 -0.98 1.87 13.62
N THR A 194 -1.55 2.63 14.56
CA THR A 194 -2.38 2.06 15.62
C THR A 194 -3.69 2.81 15.74
N VAL A 195 -4.75 2.05 15.96
CA VAL A 195 -6.08 2.58 16.29
C VAL A 195 -6.43 2.16 17.71
N LYS A 196 -7.06 3.07 18.46
CA LYS A 196 -7.50 2.80 19.83
C LYS A 196 -8.37 1.53 19.86
N ASP A 197 -8.12 0.68 20.84
CA ASP A 197 -8.83 -0.59 21.07
C ASP A 197 -8.64 -1.66 19.97
N CYS A 198 -8.12 -1.31 18.79
CA CYS A 198 -7.73 -2.22 17.71
C CYS A 198 -6.28 -2.72 17.88
N GLY A 199 -5.40 -1.83 18.34
CA GLY A 199 -3.96 -2.08 18.34
C GLY A 199 -3.32 -1.70 17.00
N ARG A 200 -2.26 -2.40 16.64
CA ARG A 200 -1.53 -2.20 15.39
C ARG A 200 -2.34 -2.70 14.19
N ILE A 201 -2.42 -1.90 13.13
CA ILE A 201 -3.20 -2.18 11.91
C ILE A 201 -2.35 -2.38 10.67
N ILE A 202 -1.09 -1.94 10.67
CA ILE A 202 -0.08 -2.24 9.66
C ILE A 202 1.23 -2.67 10.33
N MET A 203 2.21 -3.12 9.55
CA MET A 203 3.46 -3.68 10.07
C MET A 203 4.25 -2.68 10.92
N GLY A 204 4.84 -3.18 12.01
CA GLY A 204 5.89 -2.52 12.77
C GLY A 204 7.24 -3.19 12.54
N LEU A 205 8.29 -2.76 13.29
CA LEU A 205 9.65 -3.29 13.15
C LEU A 205 9.74 -4.80 13.32
N ASP A 206 8.98 -5.37 14.24
CA ASP A 206 9.00 -6.82 14.47
C ASP A 206 8.42 -7.58 13.28
N ASP A 207 7.34 -7.05 12.67
CA ASP A 207 6.75 -7.65 11.46
C ASP A 207 7.69 -7.53 10.26
N VAL A 208 8.37 -6.38 10.09
CA VAL A 208 9.39 -6.20 9.05
C VAL A 208 10.52 -7.20 9.21
N ARG A 209 10.91 -7.51 10.46
CA ARG A 209 11.92 -8.54 10.75
C ARG A 209 11.44 -9.93 10.33
N GLU A 210 10.17 -10.27 10.59
CA GLU A 210 9.58 -11.54 10.15
C GLU A 210 9.56 -11.65 8.61
N VAL A 211 9.20 -10.58 7.90
CA VAL A 211 9.28 -10.55 6.42
C VAL A 211 10.71 -10.79 5.93
N LEU A 212 11.71 -10.11 6.52
CA LEU A 212 13.12 -10.29 6.19
C LEU A 212 13.63 -11.72 6.43
N ASN A 213 13.14 -12.37 7.49
CA ASN A 213 13.46 -13.76 7.83
C ASN A 213 12.78 -14.74 6.86
N ALA A 214 11.50 -14.53 6.55
CA ALA A 214 10.72 -15.39 5.66
C ALA A 214 11.21 -15.32 4.19
N ALA A 215 11.76 -14.17 3.77
CA ALA A 215 12.27 -13.95 2.42
C ALA A 215 13.75 -13.53 2.44
N PRO A 216 14.71 -14.43 2.81
CA PRO A 216 16.11 -14.07 3.05
C PRO A 216 16.84 -13.52 1.81
N ASN A 217 16.35 -13.77 0.61
CA ASN A 217 16.93 -13.29 -0.64
C ASN A 217 16.22 -12.09 -1.24
N ALA A 218 15.07 -11.68 -0.69
CA ALA A 218 14.30 -10.56 -1.21
C ALA A 218 14.86 -9.21 -0.72
N VAL A 219 14.64 -8.17 -1.52
CA VAL A 219 14.77 -6.78 -1.10
C VAL A 219 13.41 -6.33 -0.57
N VAL A 220 13.39 -5.79 0.64
CA VAL A 220 12.19 -5.22 1.25
C VAL A 220 12.20 -3.69 1.09
N VAL A 221 11.07 -3.11 0.75
CA VAL A 221 10.87 -1.65 0.65
C VAL A 221 9.86 -1.24 1.70
N ALA A 222 10.25 -0.37 2.61
CA ALA A 222 9.35 0.20 3.61
C ALA A 222 8.61 1.42 3.02
N SER A 223 7.29 1.39 3.07
CA SER A 223 6.36 2.38 2.55
C SER A 223 5.34 2.79 3.62
N HIS A 224 4.43 3.70 3.28
CA HIS A 224 3.32 4.16 4.12
C HIS A 224 3.78 4.78 5.44
N MET A 225 4.62 5.82 5.34
CA MET A 225 5.19 6.49 6.51
C MET A 225 5.14 8.02 6.36
N ASP A 226 5.24 8.71 7.51
CA ASP A 226 5.40 10.16 7.65
C ASP A 226 4.19 11.02 7.22
N ASN A 227 2.98 10.43 7.12
CA ASN A 227 1.85 11.15 6.54
C ASN A 227 0.54 11.10 7.31
N VAL A 228 0.36 10.14 8.24
CA VAL A 228 -0.90 10.00 8.98
C VAL A 228 -0.64 10.02 10.49
N GLY A 229 -1.48 10.72 11.25
CA GLY A 229 -1.26 10.94 12.68
C GLY A 229 -1.30 9.67 13.56
N HIS A 230 -1.84 8.54 13.07
CA HIS A 230 -1.84 7.28 13.82
C HIS A 230 -0.57 6.43 13.64
N GLU A 231 0.38 6.88 12.83
CA GLU A 231 1.69 6.25 12.66
C GLU A 231 2.55 6.44 13.91
N LYS A 232 3.22 5.36 14.35
CA LYS A 232 4.17 5.38 15.46
C LYS A 232 5.62 5.36 15.01
N LEU A 233 5.88 4.75 13.85
CA LEU A 233 7.20 4.70 13.24
C LEU A 233 7.25 5.63 12.04
N TRP A 234 8.36 6.34 11.95
CA TRP A 234 8.71 7.26 10.87
C TRP A 234 9.86 6.67 10.05
N ARG A 235 10.12 7.17 8.86
CA ARG A 235 11.27 6.73 8.03
C ARG A 235 12.58 6.74 8.82
N LYS A 236 12.79 7.74 9.69
CA LYS A 236 13.99 7.83 10.55
C LYS A 236 14.16 6.58 11.43
N ASP A 237 13.08 6.08 12.02
CA ASP A 237 13.13 4.94 12.94
C ASP A 237 13.48 3.66 12.18
N ILE A 238 12.91 3.48 10.97
CA ILE A 238 13.27 2.35 10.09
C ILE A 238 14.72 2.47 9.61
N ARG A 239 15.21 3.66 9.28
CA ARG A 239 16.61 3.87 8.89
C ARG A 239 17.58 3.57 10.02
N GLU A 240 17.28 3.97 11.24
CA GLU A 240 18.06 3.60 12.43
C GLU A 240 18.09 2.08 12.61
N PHE A 241 16.96 1.39 12.39
CA PHE A 241 16.89 -0.07 12.41
C PHE A 241 17.75 -0.70 11.29
N VAL A 242 17.73 -0.15 10.07
CA VAL A 242 18.56 -0.59 8.94
C VAL A 242 20.04 -0.50 9.29
N GLU A 243 20.48 0.64 9.81
CA GLU A 243 21.88 0.88 10.18
C GLU A 243 22.32 -0.06 11.31
N LYS A 244 21.55 -0.15 12.38
CA LYS A 244 21.85 -0.99 13.54
C LYS A 244 21.98 -2.48 13.20
N ASN A 245 21.24 -2.94 12.18
CA ASN A 245 21.21 -4.36 11.79
C ASN A 245 21.98 -4.64 10.49
N SER A 246 22.69 -3.65 9.91
CA SER A 246 23.45 -3.78 8.64
C SER A 246 22.59 -4.27 7.48
N LEU A 247 21.37 -3.70 7.32
CA LEU A 247 20.35 -4.13 6.33
C LEU A 247 20.30 -3.24 5.09
N GLN A 248 21.29 -2.38 4.84
CA GLN A 248 21.26 -1.37 3.77
C GLN A 248 21.02 -1.93 2.37
N SER A 249 21.47 -3.17 2.11
CA SER A 249 21.23 -3.86 0.83
C SER A 249 19.89 -4.61 0.77
N ARG A 250 19.17 -4.73 1.88
CA ARG A 250 17.99 -5.58 2.01
C ARG A 250 16.71 -4.86 2.42
N LEU A 251 16.82 -3.72 3.11
CA LEU A 251 15.67 -2.92 3.54
C LEU A 251 15.87 -1.48 3.07
N LEU A 252 15.14 -1.12 2.01
CA LEU A 252 15.14 0.22 1.43
C LEU A 252 14.05 1.08 2.06
N VAL A 253 14.35 2.35 2.27
CA VAL A 253 13.44 3.34 2.89
C VAL A 253 13.42 4.58 2.01
N PRO A 254 12.68 4.55 0.86
CA PRO A 254 12.66 5.64 -0.09
C PRO A 254 11.98 6.89 0.45
N GLU A 255 12.45 8.06 0.01
CA GLU A 255 11.76 9.33 0.20
C GLU A 255 10.56 9.47 -0.74
N ASP A 256 9.64 10.40 -0.42
CA ASP A 256 8.55 10.75 -1.31
C ASP A 256 9.12 11.29 -2.65
N GLY A 257 8.67 10.74 -3.77
CA GLY A 257 9.19 11.00 -5.11
C GLY A 257 10.36 10.10 -5.54
N GLU A 258 10.98 9.36 -4.64
CA GLU A 258 12.14 8.52 -4.95
C GLU A 258 11.74 7.23 -5.68
N THR A 259 12.63 6.76 -6.57
CA THR A 259 12.43 5.55 -7.37
C THR A 259 13.50 4.51 -7.04
N CYS A 260 13.06 3.31 -6.65
CA CYS A 260 13.87 2.12 -6.54
C CYS A 260 13.75 1.32 -7.85
N ALA A 261 14.89 0.92 -8.43
CA ALA A 261 14.94 0.05 -9.62
C ALA A 261 15.54 -1.31 -9.25
N PHE A 262 14.99 -2.40 -9.77
CA PHE A 262 15.36 -3.76 -9.42
C PHE A 262 15.66 -4.62 -10.64
#